data_15ceed47d4d3bb85b53ca58662fff158
#
_entry.id   15ceed47d4d3bb85b53ca58662fff158
#
_cell.length_a   1.000
_cell.length_b   1.000
_cell.length_c   1.000
_cell.angle_alpha   90.00
_cell.angle_beta   90.00
_cell.angle_gamma   90.00
#
_symmetry.space_group_name_H-M   'P 1'
#
loop_
_entity.id
_entity.type
_entity.pdbx_description
1 polymer ?
#
loop_
_entity_poly.entity_id
_entity_poly.type
_entity_poly.pdbx_seq_one_letter_code
_entity_poly.pdbx_strand_id
1 'polypeptide(L)'
;RSLVGSEMCIRDSVETVHSFCQSVLRRFPIEAGIVPQSELADEFEQARLKAEAREALLRSADPALVTMIGQIAAQTSEGNAEAILDELLKKEERLASPDMMQQLRAHFVEDRGFDPERDPQEMLAGVIGDLDIEGIRAVATALAESGVAGQVKRASKMTAWLGEDEDGRCSHIDRLVEALFTNELAPLAERSLSNTDIRANCPNVVIVQQAAQQALSGMLAAQAAHRCYELTNALYAFGRSYH
;
A
#
# COMPACT_ATOMS: atom_id res chain seq x y z
N ARG A 1 -67.76 -19.26 -43.55
CA ARG A 1 -66.54 -20.02 -43.26
C ARG A 1 -65.53 -19.02 -42.69
N SER A 2 -65.44 -19.01 -41.40
CA SER A 2 -64.52 -18.18 -40.63
C SER A 2 -63.14 -18.82 -40.62
N LEU A 3 -62.14 -18.10 -41.10
CA LEU A 3 -60.77 -18.44 -40.94
C LEU A 3 -60.32 -17.81 -39.63
N VAL A 4 -60.24 -18.60 -38.61
CA VAL A 4 -59.55 -18.22 -37.31
C VAL A 4 -58.11 -18.12 -37.61
N GLY A 5 -57.59 -16.89 -37.69
CA GLY A 5 -56.17 -16.59 -37.72
C GLY A 5 -55.59 -16.98 -36.40
N SER A 6 -54.61 -17.91 -36.44
CA SER A 6 -53.74 -18.24 -35.31
C SER A 6 -52.89 -17.03 -35.00
N GLU A 7 -53.30 -16.23 -34.03
CA GLU A 7 -52.41 -15.23 -33.40
C GLU A 7 -51.33 -15.98 -32.65
N MET A 8 -50.19 -16.13 -33.31
CA MET A 8 -48.96 -16.54 -32.68
C MET A 8 -48.53 -15.38 -31.76
N CYS A 9 -48.92 -15.46 -30.48
CA CYS A 9 -48.42 -14.54 -29.47
C CYS A 9 -46.92 -14.72 -29.36
N ILE A 10 -46.19 -13.93 -30.13
CA ILE A 10 -44.80 -13.66 -29.84
C ILE A 10 -44.84 -12.83 -28.56
N ARG A 11 -44.67 -13.49 -27.41
CA ARG A 11 -44.30 -12.80 -26.18
C ARG A 11 -42.92 -12.23 -26.41
N ASP A 12 -42.86 -10.98 -26.85
CA ASP A 12 -41.65 -10.18 -26.74
C ASP A 12 -41.36 -9.96 -25.26
N SER A 13 -40.66 -10.91 -24.66
CA SER A 13 -40.05 -10.70 -23.37
C SER A 13 -38.80 -9.86 -23.63
N VAL A 14 -38.90 -8.55 -23.44
CA VAL A 14 -37.73 -7.69 -23.34
C VAL A 14 -37.02 -8.08 -22.01
N GLU A 15 -36.17 -9.07 -22.11
CA GLU A 15 -35.34 -9.50 -20.99
C GLU A 15 -34.04 -8.71 -21.01
N THR A 16 -33.52 -8.36 -19.80
CA THR A 16 -32.19 -7.82 -19.70
C THR A 16 -31.18 -8.92 -20.10
N VAL A 17 -29.98 -8.55 -20.55
CA VAL A 17 -28.95 -9.51 -20.92
C VAL A 17 -28.69 -10.51 -19.77
N HIS A 18 -28.75 -10.05 -18.52
CA HIS A 18 -28.62 -10.90 -17.34
C HIS A 18 -29.75 -11.91 -17.20
N SER A 19 -31.01 -11.51 -17.38
CA SER A 19 -32.17 -12.42 -17.35
C SER A 19 -32.08 -13.47 -18.45
N PHE A 20 -31.65 -13.06 -19.65
CA PHE A 20 -31.39 -13.97 -20.75
C PHE A 20 -30.31 -15.00 -20.42
N CYS A 21 -29.15 -14.58 -19.91
CA CYS A 21 -28.11 -15.48 -19.48
C CYS A 21 -28.58 -16.46 -18.40
N GLN A 22 -29.35 -15.98 -17.42
CA GLN A 22 -29.97 -16.85 -16.41
C GLN A 22 -30.92 -17.89 -17.02
N SER A 23 -31.76 -17.51 -17.98
CA SER A 23 -32.66 -18.43 -18.62
C SER A 23 -31.92 -19.52 -19.39
N VAL A 24 -30.80 -19.18 -20.04
CA VAL A 24 -29.92 -20.14 -20.73
C VAL A 24 -29.25 -21.09 -19.73
N LEU A 25 -28.67 -20.56 -18.64
CA LEU A 25 -28.04 -21.38 -17.61
C LEU A 25 -29.03 -22.36 -16.95
N ARG A 26 -30.26 -21.92 -16.68
CA ARG A 26 -31.31 -22.79 -16.14
C ARG A 26 -31.73 -23.90 -17.12
N ARG A 27 -31.63 -23.64 -18.43
CA ARG A 27 -32.01 -24.59 -19.48
C ARG A 27 -30.93 -25.62 -19.77
N PHE A 28 -29.67 -25.26 -19.55
CA PHE A 28 -28.48 -26.09 -19.83
C PHE A 28 -27.52 -26.14 -18.63
N PRO A 29 -28.01 -26.57 -17.43
CA PRO A 29 -27.19 -26.50 -16.22
C PRO A 29 -26.01 -27.46 -16.26
N ILE A 30 -26.17 -28.64 -16.85
CA ILE A 30 -25.12 -29.68 -16.90
C ILE A 30 -23.99 -29.23 -17.83
N GLU A 31 -24.32 -28.68 -18.99
CA GLU A 31 -23.36 -28.16 -19.96
C GLU A 31 -22.60 -26.95 -19.41
N ALA A 32 -23.24 -26.16 -18.54
CA ALA A 32 -22.63 -25.04 -17.85
C ALA A 32 -21.83 -25.43 -16.59
N GLY A 33 -21.84 -26.72 -16.21
CA GLY A 33 -21.18 -27.19 -14.99
C GLY A 33 -21.86 -26.71 -13.69
N ILE A 34 -23.16 -26.34 -13.78
CA ILE A 34 -23.91 -25.80 -12.64
C ILE A 34 -24.87 -26.87 -12.11
N VAL A 35 -25.03 -26.91 -10.80
CA VAL A 35 -26.01 -27.82 -10.17
C VAL A 35 -27.41 -27.45 -10.65
N PRO A 36 -28.21 -28.42 -11.16
CA PRO A 36 -29.60 -28.16 -11.55
C PRO A 36 -30.38 -27.53 -10.40
N GLN A 37 -31.20 -26.52 -10.70
CA GLN A 37 -31.97 -25.73 -9.74
C GLN A 37 -31.17 -24.74 -8.90
N SER A 38 -29.91 -24.44 -9.25
CA SER A 38 -29.16 -23.36 -8.62
C SER A 38 -29.89 -22.04 -8.82
N GLU A 39 -30.00 -21.28 -7.74
CA GLU A 39 -30.52 -19.91 -7.75
C GLU A 39 -29.33 -18.94 -7.65
N LEU A 40 -29.50 -17.76 -8.25
CA LEU A 40 -28.55 -16.68 -8.06
C LEU A 40 -28.69 -16.13 -6.65
N ALA A 41 -27.60 -16.12 -5.92
CA ALA A 41 -27.55 -15.51 -4.61
C ALA A 41 -27.86 -14.01 -4.70
N ASP A 42 -28.79 -13.52 -3.90
CA ASP A 42 -29.03 -12.11 -3.73
C ASP A 42 -27.85 -11.42 -3.02
N GLU A 43 -27.86 -10.09 -2.92
CA GLU A 43 -26.78 -9.32 -2.31
C GLU A 43 -26.52 -9.74 -0.84
N PHE A 44 -27.58 -10.06 -0.10
CA PHE A 44 -27.47 -10.48 1.29
C PHE A 44 -26.85 -11.88 1.39
N GLU A 45 -27.27 -12.80 0.54
CA GLU A 45 -26.75 -14.16 0.51
C GLU A 45 -25.30 -14.19 0.01
N GLN A 46 -24.94 -13.34 -0.97
CA GLN A 46 -23.55 -13.15 -1.40
C GLN A 46 -22.67 -12.65 -0.25
N ALA A 47 -23.13 -11.66 0.50
CA ALA A 47 -22.39 -11.15 1.67
C ALA A 47 -22.20 -12.23 2.75
N ARG A 48 -23.25 -13.04 3.01
CA ARG A 48 -23.19 -14.17 3.94
C ARG A 48 -22.19 -15.22 3.50
N LEU A 49 -22.26 -15.66 2.23
CA LEU A 49 -21.35 -16.66 1.68
C LEU A 49 -19.89 -16.20 1.70
N LYS A 50 -19.62 -14.91 1.40
CA LYS A 50 -18.29 -14.33 1.51
C LYS A 50 -17.78 -14.34 2.95
N ALA A 51 -18.62 -14.00 3.92
CA ALA A 51 -18.25 -14.03 5.34
C ALA A 51 -17.95 -15.46 5.80
N GLU A 52 -18.78 -16.43 5.42
CA GLU A 52 -18.58 -17.86 5.73
C GLU A 52 -17.29 -18.41 5.10
N ALA A 53 -17.02 -18.08 3.84
CA ALA A 53 -15.79 -18.49 3.16
C ALA A 53 -14.55 -17.89 3.83
N ARG A 54 -14.60 -16.60 4.21
CA ARG A 54 -13.53 -15.95 4.97
C ARG A 54 -13.29 -16.62 6.32
N GLU A 55 -14.35 -16.91 7.04
CA GLU A 55 -14.25 -17.60 8.34
C GLU A 55 -13.72 -19.03 8.20
N ALA A 56 -14.10 -19.74 7.15
CA ALA A 56 -13.56 -21.07 6.84
C ALA A 56 -12.07 -21.03 6.54
N LEU A 57 -11.61 -20.03 5.77
CA LEU A 57 -10.20 -19.79 5.49
C LEU A 57 -9.41 -19.53 6.77
N LEU A 58 -9.91 -18.63 7.63
CA LEU A 58 -9.25 -18.32 8.92
C LEU A 58 -9.18 -19.52 9.86
N ARG A 59 -10.19 -20.38 9.82
CA ARG A 59 -10.20 -21.63 10.61
C ARG A 59 -9.29 -22.72 10.05
N SER A 60 -8.94 -22.67 8.77
CA SER A 60 -8.08 -23.69 8.14
C SER A 60 -6.70 -23.76 8.78
N ALA A 61 -6.30 -22.70 9.52
CA ALA A 61 -5.02 -22.60 10.22
C ALA A 61 -3.80 -22.88 9.34
N ASP A 62 -3.91 -22.63 8.02
CA ASP A 62 -2.77 -22.70 7.12
C ASP A 62 -1.74 -21.64 7.54
N PRO A 63 -0.52 -22.02 7.95
CA PRO A 63 0.49 -21.06 8.40
C PRO A 63 0.84 -20.00 7.36
N ALA A 64 0.82 -20.35 6.07
CA ALA A 64 1.08 -19.42 4.99
C ALA A 64 -0.02 -18.36 4.91
N LEU A 65 -1.28 -18.77 5.03
CA LEU A 65 -2.43 -17.87 5.02
C LEU A 65 -2.43 -16.94 6.24
N VAL A 66 -2.13 -17.46 7.43
CA VAL A 66 -2.03 -16.66 8.67
C VAL A 66 -0.93 -15.60 8.53
N THR A 67 0.21 -15.97 7.95
CA THR A 67 1.32 -15.03 7.68
C THR A 67 0.90 -13.93 6.71
N MET A 68 0.23 -14.27 5.60
CA MET A 68 -0.27 -13.30 4.62
C MET A 68 -1.29 -12.33 5.23
N ILE A 69 -2.23 -12.84 6.02
CA ILE A 69 -3.21 -12.00 6.71
C ILE A 69 -2.51 -11.07 7.71
N GLY A 70 -1.52 -11.58 8.44
CA GLY A 70 -0.69 -10.79 9.35
C GLY A 70 0.05 -9.66 8.63
N GLN A 71 0.61 -9.91 7.46
CA GLN A 71 1.26 -8.89 6.62
C GLN A 71 0.26 -7.82 6.16
N ILE A 72 -0.93 -8.22 5.70
CA ILE A 72 -2.00 -7.29 5.31
C ILE A 72 -2.42 -6.43 6.51
N ALA A 73 -2.67 -7.05 7.66
CA ALA A 73 -3.09 -6.36 8.88
C ALA A 73 -2.03 -5.38 9.42
N ALA A 74 -0.74 -5.70 9.26
CA ALA A 74 0.36 -4.83 9.67
C ALA A 74 0.50 -3.57 8.80
N GLN A 75 0.04 -3.63 7.53
CA GLN A 75 0.19 -2.54 6.56
C GLN A 75 -1.05 -1.64 6.45
N THR A 76 -2.19 -2.05 6.98
CA THR A 76 -3.45 -1.32 6.82
C THR A 76 -4.37 -1.50 8.03
N SER A 77 -5.36 -0.63 8.19
CA SER A 77 -6.41 -0.82 9.20
C SER A 77 -7.36 -1.95 8.79
N GLU A 78 -8.04 -2.57 9.78
CA GLU A 78 -8.97 -3.68 9.54
C GLU A 78 -10.04 -3.35 8.48
N GLY A 79 -10.67 -2.18 8.57
CA GLY A 79 -11.68 -1.75 7.60
C GLY A 79 -11.13 -1.53 6.19
N ASN A 80 -9.87 -1.05 6.07
CA ASN A 80 -9.22 -0.90 4.78
C ASN A 80 -8.81 -2.24 4.19
N ALA A 81 -8.36 -3.20 5.01
CA ALA A 81 -8.03 -4.55 4.57
C ALA A 81 -9.25 -5.23 3.94
N GLU A 82 -10.41 -5.13 4.57
CA GLU A 82 -11.66 -5.69 4.06
C GLU A 82 -12.06 -5.06 2.71
N ALA A 83 -12.02 -3.74 2.60
CA ALA A 83 -12.32 -3.03 1.35
C ALA A 83 -11.35 -3.40 0.21
N ILE A 84 -10.07 -3.56 0.51
CA ILE A 84 -9.05 -3.98 -0.46
C ILE A 84 -9.31 -5.41 -0.93
N LEU A 85 -9.62 -6.33 -0.02
CA LEU A 85 -9.94 -7.73 -0.35
C LEU A 85 -11.19 -7.83 -1.22
N ASP A 86 -12.24 -7.07 -0.89
CA ASP A 86 -13.47 -7.01 -1.70
C ASP A 86 -13.21 -6.47 -3.12
N GLU A 87 -12.35 -5.46 -3.25
CA GLU A 87 -12.00 -4.91 -4.56
C GLU A 87 -11.13 -5.87 -5.39
N LEU A 88 -10.24 -6.61 -4.72
CA LEU A 88 -9.44 -7.66 -5.37
C LEU A 88 -10.30 -8.80 -5.90
N LEU A 89 -11.26 -9.28 -5.12
CA LEU A 89 -12.18 -10.34 -5.54
C LEU A 89 -13.02 -9.94 -6.77
N LYS A 90 -13.32 -8.64 -6.95
CA LYS A 90 -13.97 -8.14 -8.17
C LYS A 90 -13.06 -8.17 -9.41
N LYS A 91 -11.75 -8.26 -9.23
CA LYS A 91 -10.73 -8.25 -10.31
C LYS A 91 -10.03 -9.59 -10.48
N GLU A 92 -10.72 -10.66 -10.15
CA GLU A 92 -10.26 -12.05 -10.12
C GLU A 92 -9.49 -12.48 -11.37
N GLU A 93 -9.99 -12.16 -12.56
CA GLU A 93 -9.33 -12.51 -13.84
C GLU A 93 -7.90 -11.93 -13.95
N ARG A 94 -7.65 -10.76 -13.36
CA ARG A 94 -6.32 -10.14 -13.33
C ARG A 94 -5.41 -10.79 -12.32
N LEU A 95 -5.94 -11.24 -11.19
CA LEU A 95 -5.19 -11.95 -10.15
C LEU A 95 -4.78 -13.35 -10.61
N ALA A 96 -5.51 -13.96 -11.51
CA ALA A 96 -5.20 -15.28 -12.07
C ALA A 96 -4.01 -15.26 -13.05
N SER A 97 -3.56 -14.08 -13.51
CA SER A 97 -2.42 -13.98 -14.45
C SER A 97 -1.11 -14.37 -13.76
N PRO A 98 -0.41 -15.41 -14.24
CA PRO A 98 0.86 -15.84 -13.64
C PRO A 98 1.96 -14.78 -13.72
N ASP A 99 1.86 -13.85 -14.68
CA ASP A 99 2.88 -12.82 -14.94
C ASP A 99 2.63 -11.51 -14.18
N MET A 100 1.52 -11.41 -13.44
CA MET A 100 1.13 -10.15 -12.77
C MET A 100 2.21 -9.62 -11.82
N MET A 101 2.81 -10.48 -11.02
CA MET A 101 3.86 -10.07 -10.08
C MET A 101 5.14 -9.62 -10.79
N GLN A 102 5.48 -10.27 -11.89
CA GLN A 102 6.62 -9.87 -12.71
C GLN A 102 6.37 -8.50 -13.38
N GLN A 103 5.16 -8.27 -13.89
CA GLN A 103 4.76 -6.99 -14.48
C GLN A 103 4.76 -5.88 -13.42
N LEU A 104 4.27 -6.17 -12.21
CA LEU A 104 4.28 -5.22 -11.09
C LEU A 104 5.71 -4.84 -10.71
N ARG A 105 6.62 -5.82 -10.59
CA ARG A 105 8.03 -5.57 -10.32
C ARG A 105 8.69 -4.72 -11.40
N ALA A 106 8.45 -5.06 -12.67
CA ALA A 106 8.96 -4.28 -13.80
C ALA A 106 8.49 -2.82 -13.75
N HIS A 107 7.22 -2.60 -13.44
CA HIS A 107 6.65 -1.26 -13.27
C HIS A 107 7.35 -0.47 -12.14
N PHE A 108 7.63 -1.08 -10.97
CA PHE A 108 8.37 -0.41 -9.90
C PHE A 108 9.79 -0.05 -10.31
N VAL A 109 10.48 -0.95 -11.03
CA VAL A 109 11.86 -0.70 -11.50
C VAL A 109 11.88 0.40 -12.57
N GLU A 110 10.99 0.34 -13.57
CA GLU A 110 10.96 1.26 -14.70
C GLU A 110 10.44 2.66 -14.29
N ASP A 111 9.32 2.73 -13.56
CA ASP A 111 8.66 3.99 -13.24
C ASP A 111 9.24 4.68 -12.01
N ARG A 112 9.78 3.93 -11.07
CA ARG A 112 10.24 4.44 -9.77
C ARG A 112 11.77 4.33 -9.60
N GLY A 113 12.45 3.60 -10.48
CA GLY A 113 13.89 3.33 -10.39
C GLY A 113 14.27 2.54 -9.13
N PHE A 114 13.33 1.75 -8.62
CA PHE A 114 13.46 1.04 -7.35
C PHE A 114 13.14 -0.45 -7.52
N ASP A 115 14.07 -1.33 -7.12
CA ASP A 115 13.80 -2.77 -7.04
C ASP A 115 13.12 -3.11 -5.71
N PRO A 116 11.83 -3.52 -5.73
CA PRO A 116 11.08 -3.80 -4.52
C PRO A 116 11.54 -5.06 -3.76
N GLU A 117 12.41 -5.87 -4.35
CA GLU A 117 13.00 -7.05 -3.68
C GLU A 117 14.31 -6.72 -2.95
N ARG A 118 14.84 -5.49 -3.14
CA ARG A 118 16.03 -5.05 -2.43
C ARG A 118 15.74 -4.86 -0.94
N ASP A 119 16.66 -5.28 -0.08
CA ASP A 119 16.51 -5.15 1.37
C ASP A 119 16.39 -3.66 1.78
N PRO A 120 15.27 -3.25 2.39
CA PRO A 120 15.09 -1.88 2.86
C PRO A 120 16.11 -1.45 3.92
N GLN A 121 16.64 -2.39 4.69
CA GLN A 121 17.65 -2.13 5.73
C GLN A 121 19.01 -1.75 5.10
N GLU A 122 19.43 -2.50 4.07
CA GLU A 122 20.66 -2.17 3.33
C GLU A 122 20.54 -0.81 2.62
N MET A 123 19.36 -0.50 2.08
CA MET A 123 19.11 0.80 1.45
C MET A 123 19.18 1.94 2.46
N LEU A 124 18.61 1.75 3.65
CA LEU A 124 18.65 2.72 4.72
C LEU A 124 20.08 2.96 5.22
N ALA A 125 20.84 1.89 5.44
CA ALA A 125 22.25 1.98 5.84
C ALA A 125 23.09 2.75 4.81
N GLY A 126 22.88 2.49 3.50
CA GLY A 126 23.53 3.23 2.43
C GLY A 126 23.21 4.73 2.46
N VAL A 127 21.93 5.09 2.59
CA VAL A 127 21.53 6.50 2.68
C VAL A 127 22.11 7.20 3.90
N ILE A 128 22.14 6.54 5.07
CA ILE A 128 22.72 7.10 6.30
C ILE A 128 24.24 7.29 6.15
N GLY A 129 24.94 6.34 5.50
CA GLY A 129 26.36 6.44 5.22
C GLY A 129 26.75 7.62 4.32
N ASP A 130 25.84 8.04 3.44
CA ASP A 130 26.04 9.17 2.51
C ASP A 130 25.66 10.53 3.14
N LEU A 131 25.03 10.56 4.33
CA LEU A 131 24.67 11.81 5.00
C LEU A 131 25.91 12.55 5.54
N ASP A 132 25.91 13.88 5.40
CA ASP A 132 26.88 14.77 6.04
C ASP A 132 26.62 14.88 7.55
N ILE A 133 27.12 13.89 8.30
CA ILE A 133 26.93 13.77 9.75
C ILE A 133 27.49 15.01 10.50
N GLU A 134 28.66 15.53 10.07
CA GLU A 134 29.25 16.69 10.70
C GLU A 134 28.47 17.98 10.38
N GLY A 135 27.98 18.11 9.16
CA GLY A 135 27.06 19.20 8.78
C GLY A 135 25.77 19.14 9.59
N ILE A 136 25.15 17.97 9.74
CA ILE A 136 23.95 17.79 10.57
C ILE A 136 24.22 18.14 12.03
N ARG A 137 25.42 17.82 12.57
CA ARG A 137 25.83 18.16 13.93
C ARG A 137 25.97 19.69 14.10
N ALA A 138 26.59 20.38 13.13
CA ALA A 138 26.70 21.81 13.13
C ALA A 138 25.32 22.50 13.07
N VAL A 139 24.41 21.96 12.24
CA VAL A 139 23.02 22.42 12.16
C VAL A 139 22.30 22.24 13.50
N ALA A 140 22.41 21.06 14.13
CA ALA A 140 21.76 20.77 15.41
C ALA A 140 22.23 21.76 16.51
N THR A 141 23.53 22.07 16.54
CA THR A 141 24.09 23.05 17.49
C THR A 141 23.51 24.45 17.24
N ALA A 142 23.53 24.92 15.98
CA ALA A 142 23.01 26.26 15.63
C ALA A 142 21.49 26.40 15.91
N LEU A 143 20.73 25.33 15.69
CA LEU A 143 19.31 25.31 16.04
C LEU A 143 19.06 25.32 17.54
N ALA A 144 19.89 24.62 18.33
CA ALA A 144 19.78 24.61 19.81
C ALA A 144 20.04 25.98 20.40
N GLU A 145 21.02 26.72 19.87
CA GLU A 145 21.39 28.05 20.32
C GLU A 145 20.40 29.16 19.89
N SER A 146 19.50 28.86 18.97
CA SER A 146 18.56 29.86 18.43
C SER A 146 17.55 30.41 19.42
N GLY A 147 17.32 29.74 20.56
CA GLY A 147 16.29 30.09 21.54
C GLY A 147 14.85 29.96 21.07
N VAL A 148 14.60 29.59 19.80
CA VAL A 148 13.25 29.39 19.24
C VAL A 148 12.77 27.98 19.58
N ALA A 149 11.68 27.86 20.34
CA ALA A 149 11.19 26.58 20.88
C ALA A 149 11.04 25.48 19.81
N GLY A 150 10.54 25.79 18.63
CA GLY A 150 10.40 24.84 17.51
C GLY A 150 11.76 24.37 16.97
N GLN A 151 12.76 25.27 16.89
CA GLN A 151 14.10 24.94 16.42
C GLN A 151 14.86 24.11 17.47
N VAL A 152 14.74 24.48 18.75
CA VAL A 152 15.33 23.72 19.86
C VAL A 152 14.78 22.29 19.93
N LYS A 153 13.47 22.12 19.73
CA LYS A 153 12.86 20.77 19.67
C LYS A 153 13.41 19.93 18.51
N ARG A 154 13.62 20.54 17.34
CA ARG A 154 14.24 19.87 16.19
C ARG A 154 15.71 19.52 16.46
N ALA A 155 16.46 20.45 17.04
CA ALA A 155 17.84 20.23 17.47
C ALA A 155 17.96 19.02 18.43
N SER A 156 17.07 18.94 19.41
CA SER A 156 17.03 17.80 20.37
C SER A 156 16.87 16.46 19.67
N LYS A 157 15.99 16.37 18.66
CA LYS A 157 15.78 15.14 17.87
C LYS A 157 17.03 14.77 17.05
N MET A 158 17.63 15.77 16.38
CA MET A 158 18.87 15.57 15.61
C MET A 158 20.02 15.11 16.53
N THR A 159 20.18 15.76 17.69
CA THR A 159 21.23 15.42 18.66
C THR A 159 21.03 14.02 19.23
N ALA A 160 19.80 13.63 19.55
CA ALA A 160 19.48 12.29 20.00
C ALA A 160 19.84 11.22 18.96
N TRP A 161 19.54 11.48 17.68
CA TRP A 161 19.90 10.59 16.58
C TRP A 161 21.42 10.53 16.35
N LEU A 162 22.11 11.68 16.41
CA LEU A 162 23.56 11.77 16.25
C LEU A 162 24.34 11.06 17.37
N GLY A 163 23.74 10.90 18.54
CA GLY A 163 24.32 10.21 19.69
C GLY A 163 24.29 8.69 19.59
N GLU A 164 23.52 8.14 18.66
CA GLU A 164 23.45 6.70 18.41
C GLU A 164 24.67 6.22 17.58
N ASP A 165 25.00 4.94 17.71
CA ASP A 165 25.89 4.26 16.77
C ASP A 165 25.24 4.06 15.40
N GLU A 166 25.93 3.39 14.48
CA GLU A 166 25.44 3.22 13.11
C GLU A 166 24.15 2.41 13.06
N ASP A 167 24.06 1.30 13.80
CA ASP A 167 22.86 0.47 13.90
C ASP A 167 21.71 1.22 14.60
N GLY A 168 22.02 1.97 15.64
CA GLY A 168 21.06 2.82 16.34
C GLY A 168 20.51 3.94 15.47
N ARG A 169 21.33 4.55 14.60
CA ARG A 169 20.87 5.55 13.62
C ARG A 169 19.91 4.97 12.60
N CYS A 170 20.17 3.73 12.15
CA CYS A 170 19.23 3.02 11.27
C CYS A 170 17.91 2.75 12.01
N SER A 171 17.97 2.25 13.24
CA SER A 171 16.80 1.88 14.03
C SER A 171 15.94 3.09 14.45
N HIS A 172 16.56 4.26 14.63
CA HIS A 172 15.91 5.48 15.11
C HIS A 172 15.92 6.62 14.07
N ILE A 173 15.86 6.26 12.77
CA ILE A 173 15.83 7.25 11.68
C ILE A 173 14.62 8.17 11.74
N ASP A 174 13.52 7.71 12.35
CA ASP A 174 12.32 8.48 12.63
C ASP A 174 12.62 9.82 13.31
N ARG A 175 13.59 9.87 14.24
CA ARG A 175 14.00 11.12 14.92
C ARG A 175 14.54 12.16 13.95
N LEU A 176 15.35 11.74 12.98
CA LEU A 176 15.87 12.65 11.96
C LEU A 176 14.78 13.05 10.97
N VAL A 177 13.93 12.11 10.56
CA VAL A 177 12.77 12.39 9.70
C VAL A 177 11.83 13.40 10.37
N GLU A 178 11.45 13.20 11.63
CA GLU A 178 10.62 14.15 12.37
C GLU A 178 11.25 15.54 12.59
N ALA A 179 12.57 15.64 12.49
CA ALA A 179 13.26 16.93 12.55
C ALA A 179 13.25 17.67 11.22
N LEU A 180 13.15 16.97 10.09
CA LEU A 180 13.31 17.52 8.74
C LEU A 180 12.02 17.53 7.91
N PHE A 181 10.99 16.78 8.34
CA PHE A 181 9.74 16.60 7.59
C PHE A 181 8.52 16.99 8.44
N THR A 182 7.40 17.21 7.78
CA THR A 182 6.10 17.36 8.42
C THR A 182 5.54 16.00 8.85
N ASN A 183 4.44 16.00 9.62
CA ASN A 183 3.74 14.74 9.99
C ASN A 183 3.23 13.95 8.76
N GLU A 184 3.05 14.62 7.63
CA GLU A 184 2.65 14.02 6.35
C GLU A 184 3.85 13.56 5.50
N LEU A 185 5.04 13.52 6.09
CA LEU A 185 6.31 13.17 5.45
C LEU A 185 6.67 14.10 4.26
N ALA A 186 6.13 15.31 4.22
CA ALA A 186 6.57 16.34 3.28
C ALA A 186 7.81 17.07 3.83
N PRO A 187 8.84 17.36 3.01
CA PRO A 187 9.99 18.12 3.46
C PRO A 187 9.60 19.48 4.03
N LEU A 188 10.20 19.88 5.15
CA LEU A 188 9.98 21.21 5.72
C LEU A 188 10.45 22.29 4.73
N ALA A 189 9.62 23.31 4.55
CA ALA A 189 9.96 24.44 3.69
C ALA A 189 11.17 25.20 4.26
N GLU A 190 11.95 25.84 3.39
CA GLU A 190 13.18 26.58 3.73
C GLU A 190 12.98 27.58 4.88
N ARG A 191 11.85 28.31 4.88
CA ARG A 191 11.48 29.25 5.95
C ARG A 191 11.35 28.60 7.34
N SER A 192 11.08 27.28 7.37
CA SER A 192 10.97 26.50 8.61
C SER A 192 12.30 25.89 9.02
N LEU A 193 13.27 25.80 8.09
CA LEU A 193 14.57 25.19 8.36
C LEU A 193 15.50 26.12 9.16
N SER A 194 15.39 27.44 8.99
CA SER A 194 16.26 28.39 9.66
C SER A 194 15.64 29.79 9.74
N ASN A 195 16.24 30.66 10.59
CA ASN A 195 15.99 32.10 10.61
C ASN A 195 17.30 32.87 10.29
N THR A 196 17.24 34.19 10.32
CA THR A 196 18.40 35.07 9.98
C THR A 196 19.58 34.81 10.93
N ASP A 197 19.32 34.67 12.22
CA ASP A 197 20.37 34.52 13.25
C ASP A 197 21.06 33.14 13.11
N ILE A 198 20.30 32.10 12.85
CA ILE A 198 20.83 30.74 12.61
C ILE A 198 21.72 30.74 11.35
N ARG A 199 21.30 31.41 10.27
CA ARG A 199 22.08 31.52 9.03
C ARG A 199 23.39 32.32 9.23
N ALA A 200 23.41 33.30 10.13
CA ALA A 200 24.61 34.02 10.46
C ALA A 200 25.63 33.12 11.18
N ASN A 201 25.18 32.24 12.07
CA ASN A 201 26.03 31.31 12.85
C ASN A 201 26.38 30.03 12.07
N CYS A 202 25.50 29.57 11.19
CA CYS A 202 25.71 28.38 10.35
C CYS A 202 25.24 28.71 8.90
N PRO A 203 26.10 29.25 8.05
CA PRO A 203 25.74 29.66 6.68
C PRO A 203 25.16 28.51 5.82
N ASN A 204 25.64 27.30 6.04
CA ASN A 204 25.22 26.10 5.29
C ASN A 204 23.97 25.41 5.85
N VAL A 205 23.33 25.97 6.90
CA VAL A 205 22.23 25.33 7.62
C VAL A 205 21.10 24.85 6.71
N VAL A 206 20.75 25.62 5.69
CA VAL A 206 19.68 25.26 4.74
C VAL A 206 20.15 24.18 3.78
N ILE A 207 21.37 24.33 3.24
CA ILE A 207 21.93 23.40 2.24
C ILE A 207 22.05 21.99 2.84
N VAL A 208 22.61 21.86 4.05
CA VAL A 208 22.78 20.57 4.74
C VAL A 208 21.42 19.92 5.01
N GLN A 209 20.44 20.69 5.50
CA GLN A 209 19.11 20.15 5.76
C GLN A 209 18.39 19.74 4.48
N GLN A 210 18.50 20.51 3.40
CA GLN A 210 17.90 20.16 2.11
C GLN A 210 18.55 18.94 1.49
N ALA A 211 19.87 18.79 1.58
CA ALA A 211 20.58 17.59 1.13
C ALA A 211 20.11 16.34 1.89
N ALA A 212 20.00 16.44 3.22
CA ALA A 212 19.48 15.37 4.05
C ALA A 212 17.99 15.06 3.72
N GLN A 213 17.15 16.08 3.51
CA GLN A 213 15.77 15.90 3.08
C GLN A 213 15.69 15.17 1.73
N GLN A 214 16.53 15.52 0.77
CA GLN A 214 16.54 14.88 -0.54
C GLN A 214 16.91 13.40 -0.45
N ALA A 215 17.98 13.07 0.28
CA ALA A 215 18.43 11.70 0.51
C ALA A 215 17.34 10.86 1.20
N LEU A 216 16.76 11.40 2.29
CA LEU A 216 15.69 10.73 3.04
C LEU A 216 14.38 10.62 2.27
N SER A 217 14.03 11.59 1.41
CA SER A 217 12.83 11.50 0.56
C SER A 217 12.89 10.30 -0.40
N GLY A 218 14.05 10.06 -1.00
CA GLY A 218 14.26 8.88 -1.85
C GLY A 218 14.07 7.58 -1.07
N MET A 219 14.66 7.49 0.13
CA MET A 219 14.50 6.33 1.02
C MET A 219 13.04 6.13 1.44
N LEU A 220 12.34 7.18 1.88
CA LEU A 220 10.94 7.10 2.30
C LEU A 220 10.04 6.63 1.15
N ALA A 221 10.29 7.12 -0.07
CA ALA A 221 9.58 6.68 -1.27
C ALA A 221 9.87 5.20 -1.57
N ALA A 222 11.11 4.75 -1.44
CA ALA A 222 11.51 3.36 -1.62
C ALA A 222 10.88 2.43 -0.57
N GLN A 223 10.87 2.82 0.69
CA GLN A 223 10.19 2.06 1.75
C GLN A 223 8.68 1.97 1.53
N ALA A 224 8.04 3.05 1.07
CA ALA A 224 6.62 3.05 0.72
C ALA A 224 6.34 2.12 -0.48
N ALA A 225 7.20 2.12 -1.50
CA ALA A 225 7.10 1.24 -2.65
C ALA A 225 7.29 -0.23 -2.26
N HIS A 226 8.28 -0.53 -1.42
CA HIS A 226 8.51 -1.89 -0.89
C HIS A 226 7.28 -2.40 -0.12
N ARG A 227 6.74 -1.61 0.81
CA ARG A 227 5.51 -1.98 1.54
C ARG A 227 4.32 -2.22 0.61
N CYS A 228 4.16 -1.37 -0.41
CA CYS A 228 3.11 -1.54 -1.41
C CYS A 228 3.28 -2.84 -2.21
N TYR A 229 4.52 -3.17 -2.58
CA TYR A 229 4.85 -4.42 -3.27
C TYR A 229 4.57 -5.65 -2.39
N GLU A 230 5.04 -5.65 -1.14
CA GLU A 230 4.78 -6.73 -0.19
C GLU A 230 3.29 -6.94 0.05
N LEU A 231 2.53 -5.85 0.26
CA LEU A 231 1.08 -5.91 0.42
C LEU A 231 0.42 -6.51 -0.83
N THR A 232 0.81 -6.07 -2.03
CA THR A 232 0.24 -6.58 -3.27
C THR A 232 0.58 -8.05 -3.47
N ASN A 233 1.80 -8.48 -3.11
CA ASN A 233 2.22 -9.87 -3.16
C ASN A 233 1.40 -10.75 -2.21
N ALA A 234 1.20 -10.28 -0.96
CA ALA A 234 0.37 -10.97 0.03
C ALA A 234 -1.09 -11.07 -0.43
N LEU A 235 -1.66 -10.01 -0.99
CA LEU A 235 -3.01 -9.98 -1.52
C LEU A 235 -3.18 -10.90 -2.74
N TYR A 236 -2.19 -10.95 -3.63
CA TYR A 236 -2.18 -11.85 -4.76
C TYR A 236 -2.14 -13.32 -4.33
N ALA A 237 -1.27 -13.66 -3.37
CA ALA A 237 -1.18 -15.00 -2.82
C ALA A 237 -2.48 -15.40 -2.09
N PHE A 238 -3.08 -14.49 -1.32
CA PHE A 238 -4.38 -14.68 -0.68
C PHE A 238 -5.48 -14.94 -1.72
N GLY A 239 -5.60 -14.10 -2.75
CA GLY A 239 -6.59 -14.27 -3.81
C GLY A 239 -6.50 -15.63 -4.51
N ARG A 240 -5.28 -16.14 -4.76
CA ARG A 240 -5.07 -17.48 -5.33
C ARG A 240 -5.46 -18.61 -4.37
N SER A 241 -5.39 -18.42 -3.08
CA SER A 241 -5.80 -19.41 -2.08
C SER A 241 -7.32 -19.50 -1.92
N TYR A 242 -8.04 -18.50 -2.44
CA TYR A 242 -9.51 -18.40 -2.38
C TYR A 242 -10.20 -19.24 -3.47
N HIS A 243 -9.44 -19.69 -4.49
CA HIS A 243 -9.87 -20.55 -5.59
C HIS A 243 -9.45 -21.99 -5.37
#